data_855e3028031d91651d86a45437be3aae
#
_entry.id   855e3028031d91651d86a45437be3aae
#
_cell.length_a   1.000
_cell.length_b   1.000
_cell.length_c   1.000
_cell.angle_alpha   90.00
_cell.angle_beta   90.00
_cell.angle_gamma   90.00
#
_symmetry.space_group_name_H-M   'P 1'
#
loop_
_entity.id
_entity.type
_entity.pdbx_description
1 polymer ?
#
loop_
_entity_poly.entity_id
_entity_poly.type
_entity_poly.pdbx_seq_one_letter_code
_entity_poly.pdbx_strand_id
1 'polypeptide(L)'
;KQVNLITLCKSIGIEHVVVADPFDVKNFEKVVKEEVEREEPSVIIAQRPCALLPNMRKKYSGHCHITDKCKKCKMCMKLGCPAISLDGDTVKIDTTQCNGCGLCTNVCPFGAIEKEEK
;
A
#
# COMPACT_ATOMS: atom_id res chain seq x y z
N LYS A 1 8.27 -23.66 -12.67
CA LYS A 1 8.90 -22.51 -13.37
C LYS A 1 8.02 -21.29 -13.18
N GLN A 2 8.60 -20.17 -12.79
CA GLN A 2 7.87 -18.90 -12.71
C GLN A 2 7.91 -18.20 -14.07
N VAL A 3 6.78 -17.62 -14.48
CA VAL A 3 6.70 -16.80 -15.69
C VAL A 3 7.33 -15.43 -15.39
N ASN A 4 8.23 -15.01 -16.26
CA ASN A 4 8.78 -13.64 -16.18
C ASN A 4 7.81 -12.68 -16.89
N LEU A 5 7.06 -11.92 -16.12
CA LEU A 5 6.03 -11.01 -16.65
C LEU A 5 6.64 -9.89 -17.51
N ILE A 6 7.84 -9.40 -17.18
CA ILE A 6 8.53 -8.38 -17.98
C ILE A 6 8.84 -8.92 -19.37
N THR A 7 9.42 -10.10 -19.44
CA THR A 7 9.74 -10.76 -20.72
C THR A 7 8.47 -11.03 -21.52
N LEU A 8 7.41 -11.47 -20.86
CA LEU A 8 6.12 -11.71 -21.51
C LEU A 8 5.57 -10.43 -22.16
N CYS A 9 5.53 -9.32 -21.41
CA CYS A 9 5.06 -8.04 -21.93
C CYS A 9 5.89 -7.56 -23.12
N LYS A 10 7.22 -7.68 -23.04
CA LYS A 10 8.11 -7.33 -24.15
C LYS A 10 7.91 -8.21 -25.38
N SER A 11 7.64 -9.50 -25.18
CA SER A 11 7.40 -10.45 -26.28
C SER A 11 6.14 -10.15 -27.09
N ILE A 12 5.16 -9.47 -26.49
CA ILE A 12 3.95 -9.02 -27.19
C ILE A 12 4.05 -7.59 -27.74
N GLY A 13 5.25 -6.99 -27.69
CA GLY A 13 5.53 -5.69 -28.31
C GLY A 13 5.39 -4.48 -27.39
N ILE A 14 5.27 -4.67 -26.07
CA ILE A 14 5.25 -3.57 -25.12
C ILE A 14 6.68 -3.33 -24.60
N GLU A 15 7.28 -2.21 -24.99
CA GLU A 15 8.65 -1.88 -24.60
C GLU A 15 8.74 -1.29 -23.19
N HIS A 16 7.76 -0.46 -22.82
CA HIS A 16 7.71 0.21 -21.52
C HIS A 16 7.04 -0.67 -20.46
N VAL A 17 7.87 -1.36 -19.67
CA VAL A 17 7.41 -2.22 -18.57
C VAL A 17 8.13 -1.81 -17.30
N VAL A 18 7.39 -1.30 -16.33
CA VAL A 18 7.91 -0.82 -15.04
C VAL A 18 7.41 -1.70 -13.91
N VAL A 19 8.30 -2.04 -12.98
CA VAL A 19 7.94 -2.76 -11.74
C VAL A 19 7.97 -1.77 -10.58
N ALA A 20 6.87 -1.71 -9.82
CA ALA A 20 6.77 -0.81 -8.68
C ALA A 20 6.05 -1.47 -7.49
N ASP A 21 6.46 -1.09 -6.27
CA ASP A 21 5.83 -1.55 -5.03
C ASP A 21 4.64 -0.63 -4.70
N PRO A 22 3.39 -1.15 -4.67
CA PRO A 22 2.21 -0.34 -4.37
C PRO A 22 2.17 0.19 -2.93
N PHE A 23 3.01 -0.32 -2.02
CA PHE A 23 3.09 0.19 -0.65
C PHE A 23 4.03 1.40 -0.52
N ASP A 24 4.94 1.60 -1.46
CA ASP A 24 5.63 2.87 -1.63
C ASP A 24 4.72 3.83 -2.42
N VAL A 25 3.71 4.35 -1.71
CA VAL A 25 2.61 5.12 -2.32
C VAL A 25 3.12 6.31 -3.13
N LYS A 26 4.11 7.04 -2.61
CA LYS A 26 4.67 8.23 -3.28
C LYS A 26 5.36 7.88 -4.59
N ASN A 27 6.20 6.85 -4.57
CA ASN A 27 6.88 6.38 -5.77
C ASN A 27 5.90 5.74 -6.75
N PHE A 28 4.94 4.98 -6.26
CA PHE A 28 3.92 4.36 -7.10
C PHE A 28 3.05 5.40 -7.82
N GLU A 29 2.63 6.45 -7.11
CA GLU A 29 1.89 7.57 -7.70
C GLU A 29 2.69 8.30 -8.79
N LYS A 30 3.99 8.52 -8.55
CA LYS A 30 4.89 9.11 -9.54
C LYS A 30 4.98 8.24 -10.79
N VAL A 31 5.21 6.94 -10.63
CA VAL A 31 5.26 5.97 -11.73
C VAL A 31 3.97 5.97 -12.55
N VAL A 32 2.81 5.95 -11.88
CA VAL A 32 1.51 5.99 -12.58
C VAL A 32 1.37 7.28 -13.40
N LYS A 33 1.74 8.44 -12.83
CA LYS A 33 1.68 9.71 -13.56
C LYS A 33 2.58 9.71 -14.79
N GLU A 34 3.81 9.27 -14.66
CA GLU A 34 4.79 9.19 -15.75
C GLU A 34 4.30 8.25 -16.86
N GLU A 35 3.72 7.10 -16.51
CA GLU A 35 3.27 6.13 -17.50
C GLU A 35 1.94 6.53 -18.19
N VAL A 36 1.06 7.28 -17.51
CA VAL A 36 -0.16 7.82 -18.11
C VAL A 36 0.12 8.94 -19.12
N GLU A 37 1.20 9.70 -18.91
CA GLU A 37 1.61 10.78 -19.81
C GLU A 37 2.30 10.27 -21.09
N ARG A 38 2.62 8.97 -21.18
CA ARG A 38 3.22 8.38 -22.39
C ARG A 38 2.20 8.26 -23.52
N GLU A 39 2.62 8.53 -24.72
CA GLU A 39 1.83 8.32 -25.94
C GLU A 39 1.87 6.85 -26.42
N GLU A 40 2.72 6.03 -25.84
CA GLU A 40 2.91 4.62 -26.19
C GLU A 40 2.30 3.71 -25.10
N PRO A 41 1.89 2.48 -25.47
CA PRO A 41 1.42 1.50 -24.49
C PRO A 41 2.49 1.18 -23.44
N SER A 42 2.13 1.22 -22.17
CA SER A 42 3.00 0.86 -21.08
C SER A 42 2.31 -0.09 -20.09
N VAL A 43 3.11 -0.86 -19.36
CA VAL A 43 2.63 -1.77 -18.32
C VAL A 43 3.31 -1.47 -17.00
N ILE A 44 2.53 -1.29 -15.96
CA ILE A 44 3.01 -1.20 -14.60
C ILE A 44 2.73 -2.53 -13.89
N ILE A 45 3.80 -3.21 -13.47
CA ILE A 45 3.70 -4.44 -12.67
C ILE A 45 3.76 -4.04 -11.20
N ALA A 46 2.60 -4.03 -10.54
CA ALA A 46 2.52 -3.81 -9.10
C ALA A 46 2.96 -5.10 -8.37
N GLN A 47 4.18 -5.12 -7.86
CA GLN A 47 4.78 -6.31 -7.27
C GLN A 47 5.09 -6.12 -5.79
N ARG A 48 4.45 -6.95 -4.95
CA ARG A 48 4.74 -7.05 -3.53
C ARG A 48 4.46 -8.46 -3.02
N PRO A 49 5.29 -9.02 -2.14
CA PRO A 49 5.00 -10.30 -1.50
C PRO A 49 3.72 -10.23 -0.65
N CYS A 50 2.92 -11.28 -0.69
CA CYS A 50 1.71 -11.36 0.13
C CYS A 50 2.05 -11.28 1.63
N ALA A 51 1.33 -10.44 2.38
CA ALA A 51 1.52 -10.25 3.83
C ALA A 51 1.29 -11.54 4.64
N LEU A 52 0.54 -12.51 4.09
CA LEU A 52 0.23 -13.77 4.77
C LEU A 52 1.33 -14.83 4.62
N LEU A 53 2.34 -14.61 3.78
CA LEU A 53 3.47 -15.52 3.68
C LEU A 53 4.23 -15.61 5.02
N PRO A 54 4.67 -16.81 5.43
CA PRO A 54 5.32 -17.04 6.73
C PRO A 54 6.52 -16.11 7.00
N ASN A 55 7.33 -15.86 5.99
CA ASN A 55 8.49 -14.94 6.05
C ASN A 55 8.07 -13.46 6.13
N MET A 56 6.91 -13.11 5.58
CA MET A 56 6.37 -11.76 5.61
C MET A 56 5.61 -11.46 6.90
N ARG A 57 4.98 -12.47 7.53
CA ARG A 57 4.31 -12.32 8.83
C ARG A 57 5.23 -11.76 9.92
N LYS A 58 6.50 -12.17 9.92
CA LYS A 58 7.50 -11.62 10.86
C LYS A 58 7.78 -10.14 10.59
N LYS A 59 7.80 -9.74 9.32
CA LYS A 59 8.04 -8.34 8.89
C LYS A 59 6.85 -7.43 9.18
N TYR A 60 5.64 -7.97 9.18
CA TYR A 60 4.39 -7.26 9.49
C TYR A 60 3.92 -7.53 10.93
N SER A 61 4.82 -7.83 11.86
CA SER A 61 4.46 -7.97 13.28
C SER A 61 4.01 -6.64 13.87
N GLY A 62 3.16 -6.72 14.90
CA GLY A 62 2.59 -5.55 15.55
C GLY A 62 1.28 -5.06 14.91
N HIS A 63 0.85 -3.89 15.30
CA HIS A 63 -0.37 -3.26 14.83
C HIS A 63 -0.20 -1.74 14.73
N CYS A 64 -1.08 -1.09 13.98
CA CYS A 64 -1.11 0.36 13.92
C CYS A 64 -2.12 0.90 14.94
N HIS A 65 -1.85 2.10 15.46
CA HIS A 65 -2.75 2.84 16.33
C HIS A 65 -2.83 4.30 15.91
N ILE A 66 -3.86 4.99 16.38
CA ILE A 66 -4.08 6.41 16.09
C ILE A 66 -3.65 7.23 17.28
N THR A 67 -2.85 8.25 17.03
CA THR A 67 -2.33 9.18 18.05
C THR A 67 -3.22 10.44 18.16
N ASP A 68 -2.97 11.26 19.17
CA ASP A 68 -3.67 12.54 19.41
C ASP A 68 -3.47 13.56 18.29
N LYS A 69 -2.52 13.34 17.38
CA LYS A 69 -2.31 14.15 16.18
C LYS A 69 -3.47 14.04 15.17
N CYS A 70 -4.41 13.11 15.38
CA CYS A 70 -5.52 12.87 14.46
C CYS A 70 -6.45 14.07 14.34
N LYS A 71 -6.59 14.60 13.14
CA LYS A 71 -7.51 15.73 12.81
C LYS A 71 -8.90 15.26 12.36
N LYS A 72 -9.24 13.99 12.52
CA LYS A 72 -10.54 13.39 12.14
C LYS A 72 -10.93 13.62 10.67
N CYS A 73 -9.94 13.76 9.78
CA CYS A 73 -10.15 14.03 8.36
C CYS A 73 -10.69 12.83 7.57
N LYS A 74 -10.73 11.64 8.17
CA LYS A 74 -11.27 10.39 7.59
C LYS A 74 -10.57 9.92 6.30
N MET A 75 -9.41 10.48 5.94
CA MET A 75 -8.65 10.07 4.74
C MET A 75 -8.25 8.59 4.79
N CYS A 76 -7.88 8.08 5.96
CA CYS A 76 -7.53 6.68 6.15
C CYS A 76 -8.68 5.70 5.87
N MET A 77 -9.94 6.15 5.97
CA MET A 77 -11.11 5.34 5.62
C MET A 77 -11.17 5.01 4.13
N LYS A 78 -10.64 5.89 3.28
CA LYS A 78 -10.60 5.68 1.82
C LYS A 78 -9.71 4.50 1.41
N LEU A 79 -8.83 4.05 2.31
CA LEU A 79 -7.99 2.88 2.10
C LEU A 79 -8.80 1.58 2.00
N GLY A 80 -10.02 1.54 2.58
CA GLY A 80 -10.85 0.33 2.60
C GLY A 80 -10.28 -0.80 3.49
N CYS A 81 -9.41 -0.46 4.46
CA CYS A 81 -8.86 -1.45 5.38
C CYS A 81 -9.92 -1.94 6.36
N PRO A 82 -10.15 -3.27 6.49
CA PRO A 82 -11.18 -3.81 7.38
C PRO A 82 -10.90 -3.54 8.86
N ALA A 83 -9.64 -3.30 9.24
CA ALA A 83 -9.25 -2.94 10.60
C ALA A 83 -9.57 -1.48 10.97
N ILE A 84 -9.87 -0.62 9.99
CA ILE A 84 -10.15 0.80 10.23
C ILE A 84 -11.66 1.02 10.22
N SER A 85 -12.19 1.53 11.31
CA SER A 85 -13.62 1.79 11.48
C SER A 85 -13.87 3.17 12.09
N LEU A 86 -15.12 3.62 12.01
CA LEU A 86 -15.59 4.83 12.70
C LEU A 86 -16.30 4.44 14.00
N ASP A 87 -16.01 5.16 15.06
CA ASP A 87 -16.76 5.15 16.29
C ASP A 87 -17.24 6.61 16.54
N GLY A 88 -18.48 6.88 16.15
CA GLY A 88 -18.97 8.24 16.04
C GLY A 88 -18.15 9.05 15.04
N ASP A 89 -17.52 10.12 15.50
CA ASP A 89 -16.66 10.98 14.69
C ASP A 89 -15.17 10.61 14.74
N THR A 90 -14.84 9.60 15.52
CA THR A 90 -13.44 9.19 15.75
C THR A 90 -13.12 7.94 14.95
N VAL A 91 -11.97 7.94 14.29
CA VAL A 91 -11.46 6.76 13.60
C VAL A 91 -10.77 5.86 14.61
N LYS A 92 -11.03 4.56 14.54
CA LYS A 92 -10.38 3.53 15.36
C LYS A 92 -9.73 2.47 14.49
N ILE A 93 -8.67 1.87 15.01
CA ILE A 93 -8.02 0.71 14.42
C ILE A 93 -8.21 -0.49 15.34
N ASP A 94 -8.86 -1.52 14.83
CA ASP A 94 -9.02 -2.79 15.54
C ASP A 94 -7.70 -3.57 15.46
N THR A 95 -7.05 -3.71 16.59
CA THR A 95 -5.77 -4.41 16.73
C THR A 95 -5.87 -5.91 16.46
N THR A 96 -7.06 -6.49 16.58
CA THR A 96 -7.28 -7.92 16.29
C THR A 96 -7.33 -8.21 14.78
N GLN A 97 -7.74 -7.25 13.98
CA GLN A 97 -7.81 -7.34 12.53
C GLN A 97 -6.58 -6.73 11.83
N CYS A 98 -5.84 -5.88 12.53
CA CYS A 98 -4.66 -5.21 12.00
C CYS A 98 -3.48 -6.18 11.91
N ASN A 99 -2.94 -6.37 10.70
CA ASN A 99 -1.75 -7.19 10.46
C ASN A 99 -0.43 -6.41 10.51
N GLY A 100 -0.44 -5.14 10.88
CA GLY A 100 0.75 -4.31 11.00
C GLY A 100 1.45 -3.99 9.68
N CYS A 101 0.75 -4.03 8.53
CA CYS A 101 1.36 -3.76 7.22
C CYS A 101 1.88 -2.32 7.06
N GLY A 102 1.37 -1.36 7.84
CA GLY A 102 1.81 0.03 7.84
C GLY A 102 1.31 0.88 6.67
N LEU A 103 0.46 0.36 5.77
CA LEU A 103 0.00 1.13 4.63
C LEU A 103 -0.76 2.41 5.04
N CYS A 104 -1.55 2.33 6.10
CA CYS A 104 -2.31 3.47 6.62
C CYS A 104 -1.43 4.62 7.14
N THR A 105 -0.20 4.35 7.57
CA THR A 105 0.74 5.40 7.99
C THR A 105 1.13 6.29 6.81
N ASN A 106 1.25 5.73 5.60
CA ASN A 106 1.58 6.47 4.38
C ASN A 106 0.40 7.31 3.85
N VAL A 107 -0.83 6.92 4.18
CA VAL A 107 -2.05 7.61 3.73
C VAL A 107 -2.42 8.77 4.65
N CYS A 108 -1.99 8.75 5.91
CA CYS A 108 -2.31 9.80 6.87
C CYS A 108 -1.47 11.07 6.61
N PRO A 109 -2.08 12.20 6.17
CA PRO A 109 -1.32 13.43 5.86
C PRO A 109 -0.76 14.11 7.11
N PHE A 110 -1.27 13.76 8.30
CA PHE A 110 -0.87 14.36 9.58
C PHE A 110 0.12 13.49 10.36
N GLY A 111 0.50 12.33 9.84
CA GLY A 111 1.35 11.39 10.57
C GLY A 111 0.74 10.92 11.89
N ALA A 112 -0.60 10.86 11.96
CA ALA A 112 -1.33 10.50 13.17
C ALA A 112 -1.54 8.99 13.35
N ILE A 113 -1.06 8.18 12.42
CA ILE A 113 -1.10 6.72 12.53
C ILE A 113 0.33 6.23 12.67
N GLU A 114 0.59 5.59 13.79
CA GLU A 114 1.91 5.04 14.13
C GLU A 114 1.83 3.52 14.23
N LYS A 115 2.93 2.85 13.92
CA LYS A 115 3.04 1.40 14.03
C LYS A 115 3.77 1.05 15.31
N GLU A 116 3.15 0.20 16.14
CA GLU A 116 3.84 -0.47 17.24
C GLU A 116 4.50 -1.75 16.73
N GLU A 117 5.80 -1.85 16.91
CA GLU A 117 6.54 -3.08 16.72
C GLU A 117 6.47 -3.92 18.00
N LYS A 118 6.17 -5.22 17.84
CA LYS A 118 6.25 -6.19 18.95
C LYS A 118 7.67 -6.67 19.11
#